data_fbbe74ea054bafbaaef12a461f2c92c5
#
_entry.id   fbbe74ea054bafbaaef12a461f2c92c5
#
_cell.length_a   1.000
_cell.length_b   1.000
_cell.length_c   1.000
_cell.angle_alpha   90.00
_cell.angle_beta   90.00
_cell.angle_gamma   90.00
#
_symmetry.space_group_name_H-M   'P 1'
#
loop_
_entity.id
_entity.type
_entity.pdbx_description
1 polymer ?
#
loop_
_entity_poly.entity_id
_entity_poly.type
_entity_poly.pdbx_seq_one_letter_code
_entity_poly.pdbx_strand_id
1 'polypeptide(L)'
;MRSLRRDLLVYVLGSVVAAFLLGGAATYYMARAEVDEVMDYHLRQFALSLRDQRFGAPITPPAGVPEEALDIVIQIWDSRGLKLYLSNPHSQLPSTAQLGYSNAVTDEGRWRIFAVALRDRVVQVAQPMRVRSRVAASAAVRTLFPLFLMLPLLGGMIWLMVGRGLRPLDRLARGVAARRPDALSPLPAQGVPSEARPLVDALNVLLGRLERALATQRAFVADAAHELRTPLTALQLQLQLTERAADEAERREALQELRRGLQRSIHLVGQLLTLARQEPDSEGGHATAPVDLAELVGQAMADHAPMAEQRQIDLGAEVREAGLRIDAEANALRTLVGNLIDNAIRYTPAGGRVDVNVRMIDGAPAIEVADSGPGIPPGERERVFDRFYRRAGQSQPGSGLGLAIVKAIADRHGARVSLDVAPAGGLLVRIAFPPGGAR
;
A
#
# COMPACT_ATOMS: atom_id res chain seq x y z
N MET A 1 0.13 16.69 -9.21
CA MET A 1 0.75 15.52 -8.54
C MET A 1 2.14 15.91 -8.08
N ARG A 2 2.47 15.73 -6.80
CA ARG A 2 3.83 16.00 -6.28
C ARG A 2 4.77 14.89 -6.76
N SER A 3 5.90 15.26 -7.32
CA SER A 3 6.91 14.30 -7.78
C SER A 3 7.84 13.96 -6.62
N LEU A 4 7.85 12.71 -6.18
CA LEU A 4 8.74 12.20 -5.13
C LEU A 4 10.22 12.57 -5.40
N ARG A 5 10.62 12.54 -6.67
CA ARG A 5 11.95 12.95 -7.12
C ARG A 5 12.22 14.42 -6.83
N ARG A 6 11.24 15.32 -7.09
CA ARG A 6 11.39 16.76 -6.85
C ARG A 6 11.46 17.05 -5.36
N ASP A 7 10.58 16.44 -4.57
CA ASP A 7 10.52 16.66 -3.13
C ASP A 7 11.81 16.15 -2.45
N LEU A 8 12.32 15.00 -2.83
CA LEU A 8 13.58 14.45 -2.33
C LEU A 8 14.78 15.33 -2.69
N LEU A 9 14.84 15.81 -3.94
CA LEU A 9 15.88 16.74 -4.38
C LEU A 9 15.82 18.06 -3.61
N VAL A 10 14.62 18.63 -3.40
CA VAL A 10 14.46 19.88 -2.66
C VAL A 10 14.89 19.72 -1.20
N TYR A 11 14.51 18.64 -0.54
CA TYR A 11 14.91 18.39 0.86
C TYR A 11 16.42 18.17 1.00
N VAL A 12 17.00 17.33 0.15
CA VAL A 12 18.44 17.03 0.23
C VAL A 12 19.27 18.27 -0.16
N LEU A 13 18.96 18.96 -1.27
CA LEU A 13 19.66 20.18 -1.63
C LEU A 13 19.45 21.28 -0.59
N GLY A 14 18.23 21.45 -0.09
CA GLY A 14 17.90 22.40 0.95
C GLY A 14 18.71 22.17 2.23
N SER A 15 18.84 20.90 2.67
CA SER A 15 19.66 20.56 3.84
C SER A 15 21.15 20.84 3.63
N VAL A 16 21.67 20.57 2.44
CA VAL A 16 23.07 20.87 2.08
C VAL A 16 23.32 22.38 2.09
N VAL A 17 22.43 23.17 1.48
CA VAL A 17 22.54 24.64 1.49
C VAL A 17 22.43 25.20 2.91
N ALA A 18 21.50 24.71 3.72
CA ALA A 18 21.36 25.11 5.12
C ALA A 18 22.63 24.79 5.94
N ALA A 19 23.17 23.59 5.79
CA ALA A 19 24.43 23.20 6.44
C ALA A 19 25.60 24.08 6.01
N PHE A 20 25.67 24.42 4.72
CA PHE A 20 26.70 25.33 4.19
C PHE A 20 26.59 26.77 4.77
N LEU A 21 25.36 27.29 4.85
CA LEU A 21 25.13 28.62 5.44
C LEU A 21 25.48 28.67 6.93
N LEU A 22 25.09 27.64 7.68
CA LEU A 22 25.45 27.52 9.11
C LEU A 22 26.96 27.37 9.31
N GLY A 23 27.59 26.49 8.53
CA GLY A 23 29.05 26.30 8.55
C GLY A 23 29.80 27.60 8.15
N GLY A 24 29.31 28.31 7.13
CA GLY A 24 29.85 29.58 6.70
C GLY A 24 29.76 30.67 7.79
N ALA A 25 28.62 30.77 8.44
CA ALA A 25 28.45 31.71 9.58
C ALA A 25 29.39 31.33 10.72
N ALA A 26 29.47 30.07 11.10
CA ALA A 26 30.38 29.60 12.15
C ALA A 26 31.85 29.93 11.80
N THR A 27 32.28 29.61 10.57
CA THR A 27 33.63 29.93 10.09
C THR A 27 33.94 31.43 10.15
N TYR A 28 32.98 32.27 9.76
CA TYR A 28 33.13 33.73 9.84
C TYR A 28 33.30 34.21 11.30
N TYR A 29 32.47 33.72 12.22
CA TYR A 29 32.58 34.10 13.64
C TYR A 29 33.87 33.60 14.27
N MET A 30 34.32 32.37 13.93
CA MET A 30 35.61 31.85 14.41
C MET A 30 36.78 32.65 13.85
N ALA A 31 36.80 32.93 12.55
CA ALA A 31 37.85 33.76 11.93
C ALA A 31 37.90 35.16 12.52
N ARG A 32 36.73 35.76 12.86
CA ARG A 32 36.65 37.06 13.50
C ARG A 32 37.23 37.02 14.90
N ALA A 33 36.90 35.99 15.71
CA ALA A 33 37.43 35.85 17.06
C ALA A 33 38.96 35.71 17.06
N GLU A 34 39.50 34.88 16.15
CA GLU A 34 40.94 34.68 15.98
C GLU A 34 41.66 35.96 15.53
N VAL A 35 41.08 36.67 14.54
CA VAL A 35 41.63 37.96 14.09
C VAL A 35 41.60 38.98 15.23
N ASP A 36 40.55 39.06 16.03
CA ASP A 36 40.47 39.98 17.15
C ASP A 36 41.55 39.68 18.20
N GLU A 37 41.83 38.42 18.51
CA GLU A 37 42.86 38.02 19.47
C GLU A 37 44.28 38.32 18.94
N VAL A 38 44.58 37.96 17.71
CA VAL A 38 45.88 38.22 17.07
C VAL A 38 46.14 39.71 16.93
N MET A 39 45.14 40.50 16.54
CA MET A 39 45.25 41.93 16.39
C MET A 39 45.38 42.66 17.76
N ASP A 40 44.72 42.20 18.82
CA ASP A 40 44.91 42.70 20.17
C ASP A 40 46.32 42.40 20.66
N TYR A 41 46.86 41.22 20.39
CA TYR A 41 48.26 40.91 20.70
C TYR A 41 49.22 41.82 19.95
N HIS A 42 49.00 42.09 18.66
CA HIS A 42 49.84 43.02 17.88
C HIS A 42 49.75 44.47 18.41
N LEU A 43 48.54 44.95 18.73
CA LEU A 43 48.40 46.28 19.34
C LEU A 43 49.21 46.42 20.63
N ARG A 44 49.16 45.40 21.49
CA ARG A 44 49.95 45.38 22.74
C ARG A 44 51.45 45.36 22.46
N GLN A 45 51.93 44.47 21.59
CA GLN A 45 53.34 44.38 21.23
C GLN A 45 53.86 45.71 20.65
N PHE A 46 53.06 46.31 19.76
CA PHE A 46 53.38 47.53 19.13
C PHE A 46 53.46 48.69 20.17
N ALA A 47 52.52 48.85 21.10
CA ALA A 47 52.52 49.83 22.16
C ALA A 47 53.76 49.67 23.06
N LEU A 48 54.14 48.43 23.39
CA LEU A 48 55.30 48.12 24.22
C LEU A 48 56.62 48.37 23.47
N SER A 49 56.74 48.26 22.18
CA SER A 49 57.92 48.52 21.37
C SER A 49 58.24 50.02 21.32
N LEU A 50 57.27 50.86 21.54
CA LEU A 50 57.44 52.33 21.60
C LEU A 50 58.05 52.82 22.94
N ARG A 51 58.36 51.93 23.89
CA ARG A 51 58.84 52.20 25.21
C ARG A 51 60.14 53.04 25.23
N ASP A 52 61.09 52.70 24.39
CA ASP A 52 62.45 53.23 24.41
C ASP A 52 62.69 54.21 23.25
N GLN A 53 61.67 54.53 22.44
CA GLN A 53 61.78 55.48 21.34
C GLN A 53 61.68 56.94 21.84
N ARG A 54 62.59 57.80 21.35
CA ARG A 54 62.53 59.25 21.55
C ARG A 54 61.73 59.85 20.40
N PHE A 55 60.53 60.36 20.70
CA PHE A 55 59.67 61.00 19.73
C PHE A 55 60.13 62.51 19.64
N GLY A 56 60.92 62.79 18.62
CA GLY A 56 61.20 64.14 18.15
C GLY A 56 60.21 64.46 17.03
N ALA A 57 60.13 65.34 16.26
CA ALA A 57 59.19 65.81 15.26
C ALA A 57 58.23 64.77 14.71
N PRO A 58 56.98 65.08 14.28
CA PRO A 58 56.02 64.11 13.72
C PRO A 58 56.67 63.36 12.57
N ILE A 59 56.58 62.05 12.62
CA ILE A 59 57.03 61.17 11.52
C ILE A 59 56.10 61.47 10.34
N THR A 60 56.57 62.17 9.34
CA THR A 60 55.89 62.39 8.09
C THR A 60 55.94 61.02 7.37
N PRO A 61 54.82 60.41 7.02
CA PRO A 61 54.81 59.14 6.27
C PRO A 61 55.67 59.32 5.00
N PRO A 62 56.41 58.28 4.57
CA PRO A 62 57.10 58.32 3.30
C PRO A 62 56.14 58.69 2.17
N ALA A 63 56.51 59.68 1.33
CA ALA A 63 55.70 60.07 0.19
C ALA A 63 55.42 58.81 -0.68
N GLY A 64 54.13 58.44 -0.86
CA GLY A 64 53.72 57.29 -1.66
C GLY A 64 53.12 56.08 -0.89
N VAL A 65 53.09 56.14 0.45
CA VAL A 65 52.29 55.16 1.21
C VAL A 65 50.84 55.64 1.25
N PRO A 66 49.88 54.94 0.73
CA PRO A 66 48.49 55.39 0.83
C PRO A 66 48.10 55.57 2.29
N GLU A 67 47.38 56.65 2.61
CA GLU A 67 46.87 56.93 3.95
C GLU A 67 46.06 55.78 4.55
N GLU A 68 45.45 54.94 3.70
CA GLU A 68 44.75 53.69 4.03
C GLU A 68 45.66 52.57 4.58
N ALA A 69 47.00 52.67 4.39
CA ALA A 69 47.96 51.69 4.91
C ALA A 69 48.34 51.96 6.38
N LEU A 70 47.97 53.09 6.93
CA LEU A 70 48.19 53.39 8.35
C LEU A 70 46.96 53.00 9.17
N ASP A 71 46.75 51.67 9.25
CA ASP A 71 45.64 51.02 10.00
C ASP A 71 45.75 51.20 11.52
N ILE A 72 46.78 51.96 11.99
CA ILE A 72 47.08 52.14 13.40
C ILE A 72 47.29 53.60 13.67
N VAL A 73 46.57 54.14 14.65
CA VAL A 73 46.76 55.53 15.16
C VAL A 73 47.45 55.50 16.52
N ILE A 74 48.53 56.25 16.64
CA ILE A 74 49.32 56.34 17.87
C ILE A 74 49.08 57.69 18.47
N GLN A 75 48.78 57.75 19.78
CA GLN A 75 48.70 58.96 20.60
C GLN A 75 49.58 58.74 21.82
N ILE A 76 50.34 59.79 22.16
CA ILE A 76 51.23 59.78 23.30
C ILE A 76 50.99 61.07 24.13
N TRP A 77 50.76 60.89 25.43
CA TRP A 77 50.60 61.96 26.39
C TRP A 77 51.72 61.90 27.42
N ASP A 78 52.07 63.06 27.99
CA ASP A 78 52.91 63.15 29.18
C ASP A 78 52.08 62.81 30.45
N SER A 79 52.77 62.75 31.61
CA SER A 79 52.13 62.54 32.91
C SER A 79 51.17 63.68 33.35
N ARG A 80 51.19 64.84 32.69
CA ARG A 80 50.32 66.00 32.92
C ARG A 80 49.12 66.01 31.94
N GLY A 81 48.96 65.00 31.04
CA GLY A 81 47.89 64.96 30.08
C GLY A 81 48.07 65.79 28.81
N LEU A 82 49.28 66.30 28.59
CA LEU A 82 49.63 67.04 27.36
C LEU A 82 49.91 66.03 26.23
N LYS A 83 49.28 66.22 25.06
CA LYS A 83 49.46 65.33 23.87
C LYS A 83 50.80 65.62 23.24
N LEU A 84 51.73 64.70 23.35
CA LEU A 84 53.08 64.81 22.83
C LEU A 84 53.21 64.44 21.37
N TYR A 85 52.38 63.45 20.94
CA TYR A 85 52.46 62.94 19.60
C TYR A 85 51.08 62.40 19.13
N LEU A 86 50.76 62.60 17.87
CA LEU A 86 49.57 62.05 17.19
C LEU A 86 49.96 61.63 15.73
N SER A 87 49.87 60.37 15.40
CA SER A 87 50.27 59.91 14.09
C SER A 87 49.30 60.29 12.96
N ASN A 88 48.01 60.49 13.28
CA ASN A 88 47.03 60.97 12.31
C ASN A 88 46.24 62.14 12.92
N PRO A 89 46.47 63.36 12.44
CA PRO A 89 45.86 64.61 12.99
C PRO A 89 44.35 64.68 12.84
N HIS A 90 43.79 63.91 11.90
CA HIS A 90 42.37 63.92 11.59
C HIS A 90 41.59 62.91 12.41
N SER A 91 42.24 61.99 13.17
CA SER A 91 41.57 61.02 13.98
C SER A 91 40.87 61.62 15.21
N GLN A 92 39.57 61.45 15.31
CA GLN A 92 38.71 61.87 16.43
C GLN A 92 38.73 60.91 17.61
N LEU A 93 39.87 60.38 17.99
CA LEU A 93 39.98 59.45 19.13
C LEU A 93 39.82 60.21 20.47
N PRO A 94 39.25 59.55 21.51
CA PRO A 94 39.05 60.13 22.82
C PRO A 94 40.35 60.67 23.38
N SER A 95 40.27 61.87 23.97
CA SER A 95 41.43 62.54 24.57
C SER A 95 41.81 62.00 25.95
N THR A 96 41.06 61.12 26.51
CA THR A 96 41.31 60.44 27.79
C THR A 96 41.66 58.96 27.54
N ALA A 97 42.86 58.53 27.94
CA ALA A 97 43.31 57.17 27.82
C ALA A 97 42.82 56.29 29.00
N GLN A 98 42.06 55.29 28.74
CA GLN A 98 41.82 54.22 29.70
C GLN A 98 42.91 53.15 29.54
N LEU A 99 43.63 52.82 30.62
CA LEU A 99 44.69 51.81 30.58
C LEU A 99 44.13 50.44 30.29
N GLY A 100 44.80 49.67 29.45
CA GLY A 100 44.38 48.38 28.94
C GLY A 100 43.59 48.45 27.61
N TYR A 101 42.80 47.47 27.33
CA TYR A 101 41.99 47.42 26.12
C TYR A 101 40.65 48.15 26.32
N SER A 102 40.31 49.01 25.42
CA SER A 102 39.02 49.72 25.39
C SER A 102 38.47 49.83 23.98
N ASN A 103 37.16 50.05 23.85
CA ASN A 103 36.53 50.32 22.58
C ASN A 103 36.01 51.81 22.59
N ALA A 104 36.22 52.51 21.50
CA ALA A 104 35.66 53.86 21.31
C ALA A 104 34.80 53.89 20.05
N VAL A 105 33.70 54.63 20.07
CA VAL A 105 32.88 54.96 18.93
C VAL A 105 33.10 56.43 18.57
N THR A 106 33.50 56.67 17.34
CA THR A 106 33.72 57.99 16.78
C THR A 106 32.90 58.20 15.54
N ASP A 107 32.84 59.37 14.95
CA ASP A 107 32.14 59.61 13.67
C ASP A 107 32.72 58.75 12.50
N GLU A 108 34.01 58.36 12.64
CA GLU A 108 34.69 57.48 11.67
C GLU A 108 34.41 55.99 11.91
N GLY A 109 33.63 55.63 12.94
CA GLY A 109 33.26 54.29 13.29
C GLY A 109 33.80 53.79 14.63
N ARG A 110 33.82 52.45 14.77
CA ARG A 110 34.26 51.77 16.01
C ARG A 110 35.77 51.51 15.98
N TRP A 111 36.43 51.87 17.08
CA TRP A 111 37.87 51.68 17.26
C TRP A 111 38.16 50.75 18.41
N ARG A 112 39.19 49.90 18.28
CA ARG A 112 39.81 49.14 19.35
C ARG A 112 41.06 49.84 19.79
N ILE A 113 41.21 50.09 21.07
CA ILE A 113 42.28 50.93 21.66
C ILE A 113 43.00 50.05 22.70
N PHE A 114 44.30 50.12 22.70
CA PHE A 114 45.18 49.71 23.80
C PHE A 114 46.01 50.82 24.34
N ALA A 115 45.92 51.07 25.63
CA ALA A 115 46.70 52.10 26.28
C ALA A 115 47.55 51.55 27.43
N VAL A 116 48.80 51.97 27.49
CA VAL A 116 49.76 51.56 28.51
C VAL A 116 50.51 52.69 29.05
N ALA A 117 50.69 52.74 30.36
CA ALA A 117 51.57 53.73 31.03
C ALA A 117 53.02 53.24 30.98
N LEU A 118 53.93 54.07 30.39
CA LEU A 118 55.33 53.77 30.23
C LEU A 118 56.14 54.93 30.90
N ARG A 119 56.68 54.64 32.10
CA ARG A 119 57.47 55.63 32.89
C ARG A 119 56.72 56.95 33.11
N ASP A 120 57.00 57.96 32.30
CA ASP A 120 56.52 59.35 32.40
C ASP A 120 55.46 59.68 31.33
N ARG A 121 55.01 58.75 30.55
CA ARG A 121 54.10 58.97 29.45
C ARG A 121 53.06 57.83 29.32
N VAL A 122 51.93 58.15 28.70
CA VAL A 122 50.90 57.16 28.31
C VAL A 122 50.93 56.99 26.80
N VAL A 123 51.11 55.78 26.34
CA VAL A 123 51.04 55.42 24.91
C VAL A 123 49.72 54.74 24.63
N GLN A 124 48.99 55.31 23.71
CA GLN A 124 47.74 54.74 23.21
C GLN A 124 47.88 54.36 21.74
N VAL A 125 47.51 53.14 21.42
CA VAL A 125 47.51 52.61 20.03
C VAL A 125 46.10 52.25 19.73
N ALA A 126 45.55 52.73 18.62
CA ALA A 126 44.19 52.52 18.22
C ALA A 126 44.11 51.95 16.80
N GLN A 127 43.16 51.03 16.56
CA GLN A 127 42.92 50.43 15.26
C GLN A 127 41.40 50.41 14.93
N PRO A 128 41.01 50.82 13.70
CA PRO A 128 39.61 50.76 13.31
C PRO A 128 39.09 49.32 13.23
N MET A 129 37.93 49.05 13.80
CA MET A 129 37.29 47.72 13.74
C MET A 129 36.95 47.28 12.31
N ARG A 130 36.76 48.22 11.36
CA ARG A 130 36.55 47.96 9.94
C ARG A 130 37.70 47.14 9.32
N VAL A 131 38.93 47.36 9.74
CA VAL A 131 40.11 46.66 9.26
C VAL A 131 40.06 45.22 9.71
N ARG A 132 39.77 44.96 10.99
CA ARG A 132 39.63 43.63 11.56
C ARG A 132 38.51 42.84 10.88
N SER A 133 37.34 43.47 10.67
CA SER A 133 36.23 42.82 9.97
C SER A 133 36.58 42.51 8.51
N ARG A 134 37.35 43.37 7.82
CA ARG A 134 37.81 43.09 6.44
C ARG A 134 38.78 41.91 6.38
N VAL A 135 39.73 41.83 7.32
CA VAL A 135 40.68 40.73 7.41
C VAL A 135 39.93 39.41 7.72
N ALA A 136 39.02 39.44 8.70
CA ALA A 136 38.20 38.27 9.04
C ALA A 136 37.33 37.81 7.85
N ALA A 137 36.69 38.77 7.15
CA ALA A 137 35.90 38.46 5.99
C ALA A 137 36.76 37.87 4.85
N SER A 138 37.94 38.40 4.59
CA SER A 138 38.84 37.87 3.56
C SER A 138 39.35 36.46 3.91
N ALA A 139 39.66 36.19 5.17
CA ALA A 139 40.03 34.87 5.66
C ALA A 139 38.88 33.88 5.51
N ALA A 140 37.67 34.25 5.92
CA ALA A 140 36.47 33.45 5.77
C ALA A 140 36.16 33.15 4.29
N VAL A 141 36.23 34.12 3.41
CA VAL A 141 36.01 33.92 1.96
C VAL A 141 37.05 32.95 1.37
N ARG A 142 38.33 33.10 1.72
CA ARG A 142 39.38 32.18 1.24
C ARG A 142 39.12 30.73 1.67
N THR A 143 38.62 30.55 2.89
CA THR A 143 38.30 29.21 3.42
C THR A 143 37.04 28.63 2.79
N LEU A 144 36.02 29.47 2.54
CA LEU A 144 34.72 29.05 2.03
C LEU A 144 34.66 28.90 0.50
N PHE A 145 35.56 29.58 -0.23
CA PHE A 145 35.56 29.59 -1.71
C PHE A 145 35.65 28.18 -2.32
N PRO A 146 36.59 27.29 -1.89
CA PRO A 146 36.66 25.93 -2.41
C PRO A 146 35.39 25.11 -2.11
N LEU A 147 34.82 25.31 -0.91
CA LEU A 147 33.57 24.66 -0.54
C LEU A 147 32.38 25.13 -1.39
N PHE A 148 32.32 26.41 -1.71
CA PHE A 148 31.31 26.98 -2.59
C PHE A 148 31.40 26.38 -4.01
N LEU A 149 32.62 26.20 -4.51
CA LEU A 149 32.84 25.54 -5.80
C LEU A 149 32.39 24.07 -5.84
N MET A 150 32.40 23.38 -4.68
CA MET A 150 31.93 21.99 -4.57
C MET A 150 30.42 21.84 -4.55
N LEU A 151 29.65 22.90 -4.21
CA LEU A 151 28.17 22.83 -4.13
C LEU A 151 27.51 22.40 -5.44
N PRO A 152 27.79 22.99 -6.61
CA PRO A 152 27.19 22.57 -7.88
C PRO A 152 27.59 21.15 -8.27
N LEU A 153 28.81 20.72 -7.96
CA LEU A 153 29.27 19.36 -8.20
C LEU A 153 28.47 18.36 -7.35
N LEU A 154 28.33 18.65 -6.05
CA LEU A 154 27.54 17.83 -5.13
C LEU A 154 26.07 17.78 -5.54
N GLY A 155 25.49 18.92 -5.92
CA GLY A 155 24.11 19.01 -6.42
C GLY A 155 23.91 18.19 -7.68
N GLY A 156 24.84 18.26 -8.62
CA GLY A 156 24.83 17.44 -9.85
C GLY A 156 24.93 15.95 -9.56
N MET A 157 25.80 15.58 -8.62
CA MET A 157 25.96 14.16 -8.22
C MET A 157 24.68 13.62 -7.54
N ILE A 158 24.08 14.39 -6.64
CA ILE A 158 22.81 14.03 -5.99
C ILE A 158 21.70 13.88 -7.04
N TRP A 159 21.60 14.82 -7.99
CA TRP A 159 20.61 14.76 -9.06
C TRP A 159 20.78 13.51 -9.93
N LEU A 160 22.01 13.11 -10.27
CA LEU A 160 22.32 11.89 -11.01
C LEU A 160 21.98 10.64 -10.20
N MET A 161 22.35 10.57 -8.91
CA MET A 161 22.10 9.41 -8.05
C MET A 161 20.61 9.19 -7.84
N VAL A 162 19.85 10.23 -7.49
CA VAL A 162 18.39 10.16 -7.30
C VAL A 162 17.71 9.77 -8.62
N GLY A 163 18.16 10.36 -9.75
CA GLY A 163 17.62 10.03 -11.06
C GLY A 163 17.86 8.57 -11.45
N ARG A 164 19.05 8.03 -11.18
CA ARG A 164 19.37 6.62 -11.43
C ARG A 164 18.62 5.66 -10.49
N GLY A 165 18.54 5.99 -9.21
CA GLY A 165 17.87 5.16 -8.21
C GLY A 165 16.36 5.02 -8.43
N LEU A 166 15.70 6.06 -8.97
CA LEU A 166 14.25 6.03 -9.24
C LEU A 166 13.86 5.52 -10.64
N ARG A 167 14.81 5.39 -11.57
CA ARG A 167 14.55 4.86 -12.93
C ARG A 167 13.88 3.49 -12.98
N PRO A 168 14.24 2.50 -12.12
CA PRO A 168 13.57 1.20 -12.10
C PRO A 168 12.09 1.30 -11.77
N LEU A 169 11.72 2.16 -10.83
CA LEU A 169 10.31 2.40 -10.46
C LEU A 169 9.52 3.00 -11.61
N ASP A 170 10.11 3.97 -12.33
CA ASP A 170 9.51 4.57 -13.53
C ASP A 170 9.30 3.54 -14.66
N ARG A 171 10.23 2.59 -14.81
CA ARG A 171 10.08 1.49 -15.79
C ARG A 171 8.97 0.54 -15.40
N LEU A 172 8.88 0.17 -14.11
CA LEU A 172 7.80 -0.67 -13.60
C LEU A 172 6.44 0.01 -13.80
N ALA A 173 6.30 1.28 -13.41
CA ALA A 173 5.06 2.03 -13.56
C ALA A 173 4.60 2.08 -15.03
N ARG A 174 5.53 2.39 -15.95
CA ARG A 174 5.24 2.38 -17.39
C ARG A 174 4.96 0.99 -17.93
N GLY A 175 5.67 -0.03 -17.43
CA GLY A 175 5.43 -1.43 -17.80
C GLY A 175 4.03 -1.90 -17.39
N VAL A 176 3.55 -1.50 -16.21
CA VAL A 176 2.18 -1.78 -15.76
C VAL A 176 1.16 -1.00 -16.58
N ALA A 177 1.38 0.31 -16.78
CA ALA A 177 0.45 1.17 -17.52
C ALA A 177 0.32 0.81 -19.02
N ALA A 178 1.37 0.29 -19.63
CA ALA A 178 1.37 -0.11 -21.04
C ALA A 178 0.82 -1.53 -21.29
N ARG A 179 0.49 -2.28 -20.23
CA ARG A 179 -0.06 -3.63 -20.37
C ARG A 179 -1.49 -3.60 -20.86
N ARG A 180 -1.80 -4.54 -21.72
CA ARG A 180 -3.18 -4.81 -22.12
C ARG A 180 -3.95 -5.41 -20.94
N PRO A 181 -5.25 -5.19 -20.82
CA PRO A 181 -6.05 -5.71 -19.70
C PRO A 181 -6.00 -7.23 -19.52
N ASP A 182 -5.66 -7.96 -20.58
CA ASP A 182 -5.54 -9.42 -20.63
C ASP A 182 -4.11 -9.95 -20.38
N ALA A 183 -3.10 -9.07 -20.30
CA ALA A 183 -1.70 -9.45 -20.09
C ALA A 183 -1.34 -9.48 -18.60
N LEU A 184 -1.71 -10.56 -17.93
CA LEU A 184 -1.54 -10.78 -16.47
C LEU A 184 -0.23 -11.47 -16.08
N SER A 185 0.71 -11.66 -17.02
CA SER A 185 2.01 -12.28 -16.76
C SER A 185 2.77 -11.56 -15.63
N PRO A 186 3.56 -12.25 -14.80
CA PRO A 186 4.29 -11.65 -13.69
C PRO A 186 5.20 -10.50 -14.12
N LEU A 187 5.38 -9.50 -13.27
CA LEU A 187 6.33 -8.42 -13.46
C LEU A 187 7.75 -8.93 -13.21
N PRO A 188 8.73 -8.58 -14.04
CA PRO A 188 10.10 -8.98 -13.82
C PRO A 188 10.67 -8.32 -12.56
N ALA A 189 11.19 -9.10 -11.63
CA ALA A 189 11.85 -8.62 -10.42
C ALA A 189 13.32 -8.22 -10.66
N GLN A 190 13.88 -8.48 -11.86
CA GLN A 190 15.27 -8.16 -12.18
C GLN A 190 15.51 -6.65 -12.29
N GLY A 191 16.52 -6.18 -11.54
CA GLY A 191 16.91 -4.76 -11.53
C GLY A 191 16.01 -3.86 -10.67
N VAL A 192 15.14 -4.44 -9.85
CA VAL A 192 14.32 -3.71 -8.87
C VAL A 192 15.11 -3.56 -7.56
N PRO A 193 15.21 -2.35 -6.97
CA PRO A 193 15.80 -2.15 -5.66
C PRO A 193 15.15 -3.05 -4.60
N SER A 194 15.93 -3.44 -3.57
CA SER A 194 15.46 -4.28 -2.46
C SER A 194 14.21 -3.71 -1.77
N GLU A 195 14.16 -2.40 -1.64
CA GLU A 195 13.07 -1.65 -1.01
C GLU A 195 11.75 -1.71 -1.79
N ALA A 196 11.81 -1.91 -3.11
CA ALA A 196 10.64 -2.01 -3.98
C ALA A 196 10.23 -3.45 -4.30
N ARG A 197 11.08 -4.44 -3.96
CA ARG A 197 10.81 -5.86 -4.21
C ARG A 197 9.52 -6.36 -3.54
N PRO A 198 9.22 -6.04 -2.24
CA PRO A 198 7.98 -6.48 -1.62
C PRO A 198 6.73 -5.99 -2.34
N LEU A 199 6.78 -4.78 -2.93
CA LEU A 199 5.68 -4.24 -3.72
C LEU A 199 5.46 -5.02 -5.02
N VAL A 200 6.55 -5.39 -5.72
CA VAL A 200 6.49 -6.18 -6.96
C VAL A 200 5.95 -7.57 -6.67
N ASP A 201 6.38 -8.20 -5.57
CA ASP A 201 5.92 -9.53 -5.15
C ASP A 201 4.42 -9.50 -4.79
N ALA A 202 3.97 -8.51 -4.02
CA ALA A 202 2.55 -8.32 -3.70
C ALA A 202 1.69 -8.12 -4.97
N LEU A 203 2.19 -7.32 -5.93
CA LEU A 203 1.51 -7.09 -7.20
C LEU A 203 1.46 -8.37 -8.05
N ASN A 204 2.53 -9.17 -8.08
CA ASN A 204 2.55 -10.45 -8.77
C ASN A 204 1.57 -11.47 -8.17
N VAL A 205 1.42 -11.49 -6.84
CA VAL A 205 0.40 -12.29 -6.15
C VAL A 205 -1.00 -11.86 -6.58
N LEU A 206 -1.25 -10.55 -6.64
CA LEU A 206 -2.55 -10.01 -7.08
C LEU A 206 -2.84 -10.35 -8.55
N LEU A 207 -1.86 -10.17 -9.45
CA LEU A 207 -1.99 -10.53 -10.86
C LEU A 207 -2.29 -12.02 -11.03
N GLY A 208 -1.62 -12.89 -10.27
CA GLY A 208 -1.87 -14.33 -10.30
C GLY A 208 -3.25 -14.74 -9.74
N ARG A 209 -3.80 -13.98 -8.78
CA ARG A 209 -5.19 -14.17 -8.34
C ARG A 209 -6.18 -13.73 -9.41
N LEU A 210 -5.96 -12.59 -10.04
CA LEU A 210 -6.80 -12.06 -11.11
C LEU A 210 -6.79 -13.00 -12.34
N GLU A 211 -5.62 -13.51 -12.72
CA GLU A 211 -5.49 -14.48 -13.83
C GLU A 211 -6.33 -15.74 -13.57
N ARG A 212 -6.25 -16.29 -12.37
CA ARG A 212 -7.05 -17.46 -11.97
C ARG A 212 -8.54 -17.17 -11.98
N ALA A 213 -8.96 -16.02 -11.44
CA ALA A 213 -10.36 -15.62 -11.45
C ALA A 213 -10.91 -15.48 -12.88
N LEU A 214 -10.16 -14.79 -13.77
CA LEU A 214 -10.56 -14.65 -15.17
C LEU A 214 -10.55 -15.98 -15.93
N ALA A 215 -9.61 -16.87 -15.65
CA ALA A 215 -9.60 -18.21 -16.25
C ALA A 215 -10.82 -19.03 -15.82
N THR A 216 -11.17 -18.99 -14.53
CA THR A 216 -12.37 -19.64 -14.01
C THR A 216 -13.66 -19.07 -14.62
N GLN A 217 -13.73 -17.74 -14.75
CA GLN A 217 -14.88 -17.07 -15.37
C GLN A 217 -15.02 -17.42 -16.86
N ARG A 218 -13.90 -17.45 -17.62
CA ARG A 218 -13.91 -17.84 -19.03
C ARG A 218 -14.36 -19.31 -19.22
N ALA A 219 -13.86 -20.21 -18.38
CA ALA A 219 -14.28 -21.61 -18.38
C ALA A 219 -15.78 -21.72 -18.09
N PHE A 220 -16.28 -21.02 -17.08
CA PHE A 220 -17.70 -20.99 -16.75
C PHE A 220 -18.58 -20.52 -17.92
N VAL A 221 -18.20 -19.42 -18.60
CA VAL A 221 -18.97 -18.92 -19.75
C VAL A 221 -18.95 -19.93 -20.91
N ALA A 222 -17.81 -20.57 -21.18
CA ALA A 222 -17.70 -21.57 -22.24
C ALA A 222 -18.56 -22.79 -21.94
N ASP A 223 -18.48 -23.29 -20.71
CA ASP A 223 -19.26 -24.45 -20.26
C ASP A 223 -20.77 -24.18 -20.27
N ALA A 224 -21.19 -23.02 -19.74
CA ALA A 224 -22.58 -22.57 -19.75
C ALA A 224 -23.14 -22.46 -21.19
N ALA A 225 -22.33 -21.90 -22.12
CA ALA A 225 -22.73 -21.79 -23.51
C ALA A 225 -22.92 -23.19 -24.17
N HIS A 226 -22.04 -24.13 -23.81
CA HIS A 226 -22.15 -25.51 -24.33
C HIS A 226 -23.39 -26.21 -23.78
N GLU A 227 -23.63 -26.15 -22.48
CA GLU A 227 -24.77 -26.79 -21.81
C GLU A 227 -26.13 -26.16 -22.17
N LEU A 228 -26.14 -24.86 -22.54
CA LEU A 228 -27.35 -24.22 -23.07
C LEU A 228 -27.65 -24.60 -24.53
N ARG A 229 -26.63 -24.82 -25.35
CA ARG A 229 -26.82 -25.16 -26.77
C ARG A 229 -27.57 -26.47 -26.96
N THR A 230 -27.22 -27.47 -26.18
CA THR A 230 -27.84 -28.83 -26.27
C THR A 230 -29.35 -28.78 -26.07
N PRO A 231 -29.92 -28.28 -24.95
CA PRO A 231 -31.36 -28.22 -24.76
C PRO A 231 -32.07 -27.32 -25.78
N LEU A 232 -31.44 -26.18 -26.17
CA LEU A 232 -32.02 -25.33 -27.21
C LEU A 232 -32.15 -26.03 -28.56
N THR A 233 -31.13 -26.79 -28.96
CA THR A 233 -31.21 -27.62 -30.19
C THR A 233 -32.29 -28.69 -30.07
N ALA A 234 -32.45 -29.36 -28.92
CA ALA A 234 -33.51 -30.29 -28.66
C ALA A 234 -34.89 -29.63 -28.74
N LEU A 235 -35.09 -28.44 -28.17
CA LEU A 235 -36.32 -27.65 -28.29
C LEU A 235 -36.66 -27.29 -29.74
N GLN A 236 -35.66 -26.90 -30.54
CA GLN A 236 -35.85 -26.64 -31.97
C GLN A 236 -36.33 -27.87 -32.73
N LEU A 237 -35.77 -29.05 -32.42
CA LEU A 237 -36.21 -30.31 -33.04
C LEU A 237 -37.64 -30.64 -32.64
N GLN A 238 -37.97 -30.53 -31.34
CA GLN A 238 -39.33 -30.77 -30.84
C GLN A 238 -40.38 -29.82 -31.47
N LEU A 239 -40.00 -28.56 -31.68
CA LEU A 239 -40.86 -27.60 -32.39
C LEU A 239 -41.12 -28.07 -33.83
N GLN A 240 -40.08 -28.48 -34.57
CA GLN A 240 -40.21 -28.99 -35.94
C GLN A 240 -41.10 -30.27 -36.00
N LEU A 241 -40.96 -31.14 -35.00
CA LEU A 241 -41.82 -32.34 -34.88
C LEU A 241 -43.29 -31.94 -34.63
N THR A 242 -43.51 -30.95 -33.77
CA THR A 242 -44.88 -30.41 -33.53
C THR A 242 -45.51 -29.80 -34.78
N GLU A 243 -44.70 -29.08 -35.59
CA GLU A 243 -45.15 -28.48 -36.85
C GLU A 243 -45.46 -29.52 -37.94
N ARG A 244 -44.79 -30.70 -37.89
CA ARG A 244 -44.93 -31.77 -38.90
C ARG A 244 -45.84 -32.91 -38.45
N ALA A 245 -46.42 -32.84 -37.25
CA ALA A 245 -47.29 -33.87 -36.70
C ALA A 245 -48.45 -34.20 -37.65
N ALA A 246 -48.63 -35.44 -37.97
CA ALA A 246 -49.63 -35.90 -38.92
C ALA A 246 -51.05 -35.89 -38.35
N ASP A 247 -51.17 -36.07 -37.02
CA ASP A 247 -52.44 -36.05 -36.32
C ASP A 247 -52.40 -35.30 -35.00
N GLU A 248 -53.56 -35.14 -34.36
CA GLU A 248 -53.72 -34.40 -33.11
C GLU A 248 -53.11 -35.13 -31.91
N ALA A 249 -52.98 -36.45 -31.94
CA ALA A 249 -52.35 -37.23 -30.88
C ALA A 249 -50.83 -37.01 -30.86
N GLU A 250 -50.21 -37.14 -32.04
CA GLU A 250 -48.80 -36.92 -32.27
C GLU A 250 -48.40 -35.44 -31.90
N ARG A 251 -49.28 -34.48 -32.28
CA ARG A 251 -49.09 -33.09 -31.94
C ARG A 251 -49.12 -32.81 -30.43
N ARG A 252 -50.05 -33.45 -29.71
CA ARG A 252 -50.15 -33.32 -28.24
C ARG A 252 -48.92 -33.93 -27.55
N GLU A 253 -48.44 -35.05 -27.99
CA GLU A 253 -47.23 -35.69 -27.46
C GLU A 253 -46.00 -34.80 -27.67
N ALA A 254 -45.81 -34.30 -28.90
CA ALA A 254 -44.72 -33.38 -29.23
C ALA A 254 -44.78 -32.10 -28.42
N LEU A 255 -45.97 -31.54 -28.18
CA LEU A 255 -46.16 -30.36 -27.32
C LEU A 255 -45.84 -30.65 -25.85
N GLN A 256 -46.15 -31.84 -25.36
CA GLN A 256 -45.80 -32.24 -23.99
C GLN A 256 -44.26 -32.36 -23.82
N GLU A 257 -43.58 -32.95 -24.79
CA GLU A 257 -42.12 -33.03 -24.78
C GLU A 257 -41.48 -31.66 -24.91
N LEU A 258 -42.02 -30.78 -25.74
CA LEU A 258 -41.57 -29.40 -25.83
C LEU A 258 -41.69 -28.65 -24.49
N ARG A 259 -42.83 -28.80 -23.81
CA ARG A 259 -43.05 -28.23 -22.47
C ARG A 259 -42.06 -28.76 -21.44
N ARG A 260 -41.80 -30.07 -21.42
CA ARG A 260 -40.82 -30.69 -20.51
C ARG A 260 -39.41 -30.21 -20.82
N GLY A 261 -39.04 -30.06 -22.09
CA GLY A 261 -37.76 -29.50 -22.54
C GLY A 261 -37.58 -28.05 -22.10
N LEU A 262 -38.63 -27.23 -22.25
CA LEU A 262 -38.60 -25.82 -21.83
C LEU A 262 -38.41 -25.68 -20.30
N GLN A 263 -39.15 -26.49 -19.51
CA GLN A 263 -38.99 -26.50 -18.05
C GLN A 263 -37.58 -26.89 -17.61
N ARG A 264 -36.95 -27.90 -18.26
CA ARG A 264 -35.56 -28.29 -18.02
C ARG A 264 -34.60 -27.15 -18.35
N SER A 265 -34.83 -26.43 -19.46
CA SER A 265 -33.99 -25.28 -19.84
C SER A 265 -34.11 -24.10 -18.85
N ILE A 266 -35.31 -23.76 -18.39
CA ILE A 266 -35.55 -22.75 -17.37
C ILE A 266 -34.85 -23.13 -16.07
N HIS A 267 -34.93 -24.37 -15.63
CA HIS A 267 -34.25 -24.85 -14.43
C HIS A 267 -32.72 -24.72 -14.56
N LEU A 268 -32.15 -25.11 -15.71
CA LEU A 268 -30.73 -24.99 -15.99
C LEU A 268 -30.27 -23.52 -15.92
N VAL A 269 -31.01 -22.57 -16.54
CA VAL A 269 -30.71 -21.14 -16.47
C VAL A 269 -30.77 -20.63 -15.02
N GLY A 270 -31.77 -21.07 -14.24
CA GLY A 270 -31.87 -20.75 -12.81
C GLY A 270 -30.65 -21.21 -12.01
N GLN A 271 -30.17 -22.44 -12.27
CA GLN A 271 -28.96 -22.98 -11.64
C GLN A 271 -27.69 -22.19 -12.02
N LEU A 272 -27.54 -21.81 -13.31
CA LEU A 272 -26.44 -21.00 -13.79
C LEU A 272 -26.43 -19.60 -13.12
N LEU A 273 -27.60 -18.97 -13.05
CA LEU A 273 -27.73 -17.66 -12.37
C LEU A 273 -27.43 -17.74 -10.87
N THR A 274 -27.86 -18.82 -10.22
CA THR A 274 -27.53 -19.08 -8.81
C THR A 274 -26.03 -19.21 -8.62
N LEU A 275 -25.38 -20.01 -9.47
CA LEU A 275 -23.93 -20.20 -9.39
C LEU A 275 -23.15 -18.91 -9.65
N ALA A 276 -23.59 -18.10 -10.63
CA ALA A 276 -22.97 -16.80 -10.92
C ALA A 276 -23.08 -15.80 -9.76
N ARG A 277 -24.17 -15.85 -8.98
CA ARG A 277 -24.36 -14.99 -7.79
C ARG A 277 -23.55 -15.45 -6.58
N GLN A 278 -23.10 -16.69 -6.56
CA GLN A 278 -22.33 -17.26 -5.44
C GLN A 278 -20.80 -17.04 -5.59
N GLU A 279 -20.33 -16.42 -6.67
CA GLU A 279 -18.90 -16.08 -6.81
C GLU A 279 -18.47 -15.06 -5.75
N PRO A 280 -17.27 -15.22 -5.12
CA PRO A 280 -16.84 -14.46 -3.93
C PRO A 280 -16.71 -12.94 -4.13
N ASP A 281 -16.64 -12.47 -5.37
CA ASP A 281 -16.41 -11.06 -5.71
C ASP A 281 -17.71 -10.25 -5.94
N SER A 282 -18.88 -10.81 -5.65
CA SER A 282 -20.14 -10.04 -5.68
C SER A 282 -20.16 -9.10 -4.48
N GLU A 283 -19.76 -7.84 -4.69
CA GLU A 283 -19.73 -6.73 -3.70
C GLU A 283 -21.14 -6.33 -3.17
N GLY A 284 -22.03 -7.24 -3.01
CA GLY A 284 -23.27 -7.02 -2.30
C GLY A 284 -23.21 -7.75 -0.98
N GLY A 285 -22.89 -7.06 0.12
CA GLY A 285 -23.07 -7.60 1.46
C GLY A 285 -24.49 -8.11 1.62
N HIS A 286 -24.67 -9.43 1.43
CA HIS A 286 -25.98 -10.04 1.56
C HIS A 286 -26.31 -10.03 3.05
N ALA A 287 -27.46 -9.49 3.40
CA ALA A 287 -27.90 -9.43 4.79
C ALA A 287 -28.03 -10.86 5.31
N THR A 288 -27.14 -11.29 6.17
CA THR A 288 -27.29 -12.49 6.96
C THR A 288 -28.29 -12.24 8.06
N ALA A 289 -29.18 -13.20 8.29
CA ALA A 289 -30.16 -13.17 9.36
C ALA A 289 -30.13 -14.50 10.13
N PRO A 290 -30.57 -14.54 11.38
CA PRO A 290 -30.71 -15.79 12.09
C PRO A 290 -31.74 -16.70 11.38
N VAL A 291 -31.30 -17.83 10.87
CA VAL A 291 -32.11 -18.83 10.16
C VAL A 291 -32.25 -20.05 11.03
N ASP A 292 -33.47 -20.51 11.27
CA ASP A 292 -33.78 -21.77 11.94
C ASP A 292 -33.63 -22.91 10.94
N LEU A 293 -32.67 -23.82 11.19
CA LEU A 293 -32.35 -24.91 10.27
C LEU A 293 -33.48 -25.93 10.16
N ALA A 294 -34.24 -26.17 11.24
CA ALA A 294 -35.35 -27.10 11.25
C ALA A 294 -36.50 -26.57 10.38
N GLU A 295 -36.84 -25.29 10.52
CA GLU A 295 -37.87 -24.66 9.70
C GLU A 295 -37.47 -24.64 8.22
N LEU A 296 -36.21 -24.26 7.92
CA LEU A 296 -35.68 -24.26 6.56
C LEU A 296 -35.76 -25.63 5.88
N VAL A 297 -35.32 -26.68 6.60
CA VAL A 297 -35.38 -28.07 6.10
C VAL A 297 -36.84 -28.51 5.90
N GLY A 298 -37.73 -28.19 6.85
CA GLY A 298 -39.16 -28.52 6.71
C GLY A 298 -39.79 -27.86 5.48
N GLN A 299 -39.49 -26.62 5.19
CA GLN A 299 -39.94 -25.91 3.98
C GLN A 299 -39.36 -26.56 2.71
N ALA A 300 -38.06 -26.84 2.69
CA ALA A 300 -37.44 -27.49 1.53
C ALA A 300 -37.99 -28.90 1.26
N MET A 301 -38.30 -29.65 2.31
CA MET A 301 -38.95 -30.98 2.16
C MET A 301 -40.37 -30.85 1.63
N ALA A 302 -41.15 -29.91 2.13
CA ALA A 302 -42.51 -29.70 1.63
C ALA A 302 -42.53 -29.35 0.13
N ASP A 303 -41.56 -28.56 -0.33
CA ASP A 303 -41.42 -28.23 -1.75
C ASP A 303 -41.08 -29.45 -2.62
N HIS A 304 -40.41 -30.49 -2.08
CA HIS A 304 -39.96 -31.68 -2.81
C HIS A 304 -40.84 -32.91 -2.56
N ALA A 305 -41.77 -32.86 -1.61
CA ALA A 305 -42.66 -33.96 -1.30
C ALA A 305 -43.46 -34.51 -2.53
N PRO A 306 -44.01 -33.64 -3.42
CA PRO A 306 -44.72 -34.16 -4.61
C PRO A 306 -43.81 -34.94 -5.57
N MET A 307 -42.55 -34.55 -5.66
CA MET A 307 -41.57 -35.27 -6.51
C MET A 307 -41.17 -36.61 -5.89
N ALA A 308 -41.02 -36.67 -4.58
CA ALA A 308 -40.72 -37.92 -3.86
C ALA A 308 -41.88 -38.92 -3.99
N GLU A 309 -43.13 -38.46 -3.81
CA GLU A 309 -44.33 -39.26 -3.97
C GLU A 309 -44.47 -39.80 -5.40
N GLN A 310 -44.27 -38.96 -6.42
CA GLN A 310 -44.31 -39.37 -7.83
C GLN A 310 -43.28 -40.48 -8.14
N ARG A 311 -42.13 -40.47 -7.42
CA ARG A 311 -41.06 -41.46 -7.57
C ARG A 311 -41.14 -42.62 -6.59
N GLN A 312 -42.16 -42.68 -5.77
CA GLN A 312 -42.35 -43.70 -4.71
C GLN A 312 -41.17 -43.74 -3.73
N ILE A 313 -40.65 -42.57 -3.31
CA ILE A 313 -39.54 -42.46 -2.38
C ILE A 313 -40.07 -42.04 -1.01
N ASP A 314 -39.66 -42.75 0.04
CA ASP A 314 -39.93 -42.38 1.43
C ASP A 314 -39.02 -41.20 1.82
N LEU A 315 -39.61 -39.99 1.93
CA LEU A 315 -38.91 -38.78 2.30
C LEU A 315 -39.16 -38.48 3.78
N GLY A 316 -38.17 -38.75 4.63
CA GLY A 316 -38.21 -38.56 6.07
C GLY A 316 -37.36 -37.38 6.56
N ALA A 317 -37.80 -36.79 7.67
CA ALA A 317 -36.95 -35.82 8.43
C ALA A 317 -36.83 -36.27 9.88
N GLU A 318 -35.62 -36.18 10.42
CA GLU A 318 -35.39 -36.31 11.85
C GLU A 318 -34.73 -35.06 12.38
N VAL A 319 -35.51 -34.24 13.06
CA VAL A 319 -34.95 -33.06 13.78
C VAL A 319 -34.67 -33.50 15.20
N ARG A 320 -33.39 -33.80 15.50
CA ARG A 320 -32.98 -34.24 16.85
C ARG A 320 -32.84 -33.09 17.85
N GLU A 321 -32.58 -31.88 17.34
CA GLU A 321 -32.40 -30.71 18.18
C GLU A 321 -33.16 -29.53 17.56
N ALA A 322 -34.22 -29.09 18.26
CA ALA A 322 -35.00 -27.92 17.85
C ALA A 322 -34.31 -26.61 18.21
N GLY A 323 -34.48 -25.60 17.37
CA GLY A 323 -33.98 -24.24 17.64
C GLY A 323 -32.52 -24.00 17.27
N LEU A 324 -31.90 -24.86 16.45
CA LEU A 324 -30.56 -24.60 15.88
C LEU A 324 -30.64 -23.46 14.87
N ARG A 325 -30.08 -22.33 15.22
CA ARG A 325 -30.03 -21.14 14.37
C ARG A 325 -28.61 -20.82 13.97
N ILE A 326 -28.44 -20.35 12.74
CA ILE A 326 -27.18 -19.84 12.21
C ILE A 326 -27.41 -18.51 11.50
N ASP A 327 -26.43 -17.61 11.52
CA ASP A 327 -26.47 -16.37 10.76
C ASP A 327 -26.14 -16.63 9.29
N ALA A 328 -27.15 -16.62 8.42
CA ALA A 328 -27.01 -17.00 7.03
C ALA A 328 -27.98 -16.28 6.10
N GLU A 329 -27.77 -16.39 4.79
CA GLU A 329 -28.76 -15.99 3.78
C GLU A 329 -29.78 -17.12 3.58
N ALA A 330 -31.01 -16.92 4.06
CA ALA A 330 -32.05 -17.96 4.03
C ALA A 330 -32.32 -18.54 2.63
N ASN A 331 -32.36 -17.70 1.58
CA ASN A 331 -32.59 -18.13 0.21
C ASN A 331 -31.45 -18.97 -0.35
N ALA A 332 -30.21 -18.64 0.00
CA ALA A 332 -29.05 -19.42 -0.40
C ALA A 332 -29.07 -20.82 0.27
N LEU A 333 -29.33 -20.87 1.59
CA LEU A 333 -29.46 -22.13 2.30
C LEU A 333 -30.63 -22.99 1.80
N ARG A 334 -31.78 -22.37 1.50
CA ARG A 334 -32.92 -23.08 0.89
C ARG A 334 -32.54 -23.72 -0.45
N THR A 335 -31.76 -22.96 -1.27
CA THR A 335 -31.24 -23.48 -2.53
C THR A 335 -30.26 -24.64 -2.31
N LEU A 336 -29.38 -24.56 -1.31
CA LEU A 336 -28.43 -25.60 -0.94
C LEU A 336 -29.17 -26.89 -0.56
N VAL A 337 -30.09 -26.79 0.41
CA VAL A 337 -30.88 -27.95 0.89
C VAL A 337 -31.75 -28.53 -0.23
N GLY A 338 -32.40 -27.68 -1.02
CA GLY A 338 -33.18 -28.10 -2.17
C GLY A 338 -32.38 -28.88 -3.21
N ASN A 339 -31.15 -28.45 -3.54
CA ASN A 339 -30.27 -29.19 -4.44
C ASN A 339 -29.86 -30.58 -3.87
N LEU A 340 -29.62 -30.65 -2.55
CA LEU A 340 -29.33 -31.95 -1.91
C LEU A 340 -30.50 -32.89 -1.96
N ILE A 341 -31.71 -32.42 -1.63
CA ILE A 341 -32.93 -33.22 -1.65
C ILE A 341 -33.28 -33.65 -3.09
N ASP A 342 -33.22 -32.71 -4.08
CA ASP A 342 -33.43 -33.03 -5.50
C ASP A 342 -32.48 -34.13 -5.98
N ASN A 343 -31.18 -34.02 -5.66
CA ASN A 343 -30.20 -35.02 -5.99
C ASN A 343 -30.52 -36.37 -5.32
N ALA A 344 -30.81 -36.38 -4.02
CA ALA A 344 -31.13 -37.60 -3.29
C ALA A 344 -32.35 -38.31 -3.90
N ILE A 345 -33.44 -37.58 -4.15
CA ILE A 345 -34.65 -38.15 -4.79
C ILE A 345 -34.37 -38.66 -6.21
N ARG A 346 -33.55 -37.97 -6.97
CA ARG A 346 -33.23 -38.29 -8.36
C ARG A 346 -32.41 -39.56 -8.49
N TYR A 347 -31.46 -39.80 -7.59
CA TYR A 347 -30.54 -40.92 -7.65
C TYR A 347 -31.00 -42.14 -6.83
N THR A 348 -32.00 -41.97 -5.98
CA THR A 348 -32.61 -43.10 -5.26
C THR A 348 -33.57 -43.88 -6.15
N PRO A 349 -33.49 -45.24 -6.19
CA PRO A 349 -34.45 -46.07 -6.90
C PRO A 349 -35.86 -45.97 -6.28
N ALA A 350 -36.89 -46.27 -7.08
CA ALA A 350 -38.26 -46.34 -6.57
C ALA A 350 -38.38 -47.35 -5.40
N GLY A 351 -39.12 -46.99 -4.37
CA GLY A 351 -39.21 -47.72 -3.10
C GLY A 351 -38.06 -47.51 -2.14
N GLY A 352 -37.11 -46.63 -2.50
CA GLY A 352 -36.01 -46.23 -1.61
C GLY A 352 -36.38 -45.13 -0.63
N ARG A 353 -35.41 -44.70 0.16
CA ARG A 353 -35.59 -43.71 1.26
C ARG A 353 -34.57 -42.59 1.17
N VAL A 354 -35.02 -41.40 1.52
CA VAL A 354 -34.19 -40.18 1.69
C VAL A 354 -34.51 -39.58 3.06
N ASP A 355 -33.49 -39.45 3.92
CA ASP A 355 -33.58 -38.86 5.25
C ASP A 355 -32.80 -37.53 5.31
N VAL A 356 -33.47 -36.50 5.83
CA VAL A 356 -32.86 -35.18 6.07
C VAL A 356 -32.79 -34.92 7.56
N ASN A 357 -31.60 -34.78 8.10
CA ASN A 357 -31.38 -34.63 9.55
C ASN A 357 -30.78 -33.25 9.85
N VAL A 358 -31.24 -32.66 10.97
CA VAL A 358 -30.66 -31.46 11.57
C VAL A 358 -30.19 -31.79 12.97
N ARG A 359 -28.89 -31.63 13.24
CA ARG A 359 -28.30 -31.97 14.56
C ARG A 359 -26.96 -31.25 14.80
N MET A 360 -26.49 -31.26 16.04
CA MET A 360 -25.14 -30.90 16.38
C MET A 360 -24.16 -32.03 16.09
N ILE A 361 -23.03 -31.74 15.45
CA ILE A 361 -21.93 -32.69 15.21
C ILE A 361 -20.64 -32.00 15.63
N ASP A 362 -19.91 -32.57 16.59
CA ASP A 362 -18.66 -32.04 17.12
C ASP A 362 -18.76 -30.55 17.56
N GLY A 363 -19.91 -30.17 18.12
CA GLY A 363 -20.15 -28.78 18.56
C GLY A 363 -20.51 -27.80 17.42
N ALA A 364 -20.76 -28.29 16.22
CA ALA A 364 -21.15 -27.50 15.05
C ALA A 364 -22.56 -27.86 14.57
N PRO A 365 -23.43 -26.89 14.23
CA PRO A 365 -24.72 -27.17 13.58
C PRO A 365 -24.50 -27.83 12.23
N ALA A 366 -25.23 -28.87 11.94
CA ALA A 366 -25.10 -29.61 10.68
C ALA A 366 -26.43 -30.03 10.10
N ILE A 367 -26.50 -30.02 8.77
CA ILE A 367 -27.54 -30.64 7.95
C ILE A 367 -26.97 -31.87 7.29
N GLU A 368 -27.64 -33.01 7.40
CA GLU A 368 -27.29 -34.25 6.75
C GLU A 368 -28.42 -34.70 5.82
N VAL A 369 -28.06 -35.09 4.61
CA VAL A 369 -28.99 -35.73 3.67
C VAL A 369 -28.42 -37.08 3.35
N ALA A 370 -29.17 -38.14 3.68
CA ALA A 370 -28.83 -39.54 3.45
C ALA A 370 -29.81 -40.17 2.45
N ASP A 371 -29.31 -40.86 1.46
CA ASP A 371 -30.12 -41.58 0.49
C ASP A 371 -29.79 -43.09 0.48
N SER A 372 -30.70 -43.89 -0.03
CA SER A 372 -30.49 -45.32 -0.26
C SER A 372 -30.14 -45.68 -1.72
N GLY A 373 -29.57 -44.71 -2.45
CA GLY A 373 -29.13 -44.84 -3.83
C GLY A 373 -27.81 -45.58 -4.01
N PRO A 374 -27.18 -45.50 -5.19
CA PRO A 374 -25.94 -46.24 -5.48
C PRO A 374 -24.69 -45.63 -4.84
N GLY A 375 -24.82 -44.48 -4.18
CA GLY A 375 -23.69 -43.74 -3.58
C GLY A 375 -22.66 -43.24 -4.58
N ILE A 376 -21.54 -42.69 -4.05
CA ILE A 376 -20.41 -42.16 -4.83
C ILE A 376 -19.12 -42.88 -4.40
N PRO A 377 -18.39 -43.50 -5.34
CA PRO A 377 -17.11 -44.14 -5.06
C PRO A 377 -16.07 -43.10 -4.47
N PRO A 378 -15.20 -43.56 -3.57
CA PRO A 378 -14.22 -42.65 -2.93
C PRO A 378 -13.38 -41.86 -3.93
N GLY A 379 -12.96 -42.45 -5.05
CA GLY A 379 -12.13 -41.79 -6.07
C GLY A 379 -12.84 -40.70 -6.88
N GLU A 380 -14.17 -40.60 -6.79
CA GLU A 380 -14.95 -39.57 -7.51
C GLU A 380 -15.48 -38.46 -6.58
N ARG A 381 -15.36 -38.63 -5.24
CA ARG A 381 -15.96 -37.73 -4.26
C ARG A 381 -15.46 -36.28 -4.32
N GLU A 382 -14.24 -36.06 -4.76
CA GLU A 382 -13.72 -34.68 -4.98
C GLU A 382 -14.29 -34.11 -6.28
N ARG A 383 -14.37 -34.91 -7.34
CA ARG A 383 -14.77 -34.48 -8.67
C ARG A 383 -16.25 -34.17 -8.82
N VAL A 384 -17.10 -34.74 -7.97
CA VAL A 384 -18.57 -34.52 -8.06
C VAL A 384 -18.97 -33.07 -7.70
N PHE A 385 -18.07 -32.29 -7.14
CA PHE A 385 -18.24 -30.86 -6.91
C PHE A 385 -17.80 -30.00 -8.10
N ASP A 386 -17.12 -30.59 -9.09
CA ASP A 386 -16.77 -29.88 -10.32
C ASP A 386 -18.04 -29.53 -11.11
N ARG A 387 -18.05 -28.37 -11.70
CA ARG A 387 -19.19 -27.90 -12.52
C ARG A 387 -19.40 -28.83 -13.69
N PHE A 388 -20.66 -29.18 -13.97
CA PHE A 388 -21.06 -30.04 -15.07
C PHE A 388 -20.52 -31.49 -15.01
N TYR A 389 -19.88 -31.85 -13.91
CA TYR A 389 -19.39 -33.21 -13.74
C TYR A 389 -20.58 -34.19 -13.63
N ARG A 390 -20.54 -35.22 -14.45
CA ARG A 390 -21.50 -36.34 -14.45
C ARG A 390 -20.73 -37.65 -14.51
N ARG A 391 -21.15 -38.60 -13.73
CA ARG A 391 -20.56 -39.94 -13.73
C ARG A 391 -20.87 -40.65 -15.03
N ALA A 392 -19.87 -41.26 -15.66
CA ALA A 392 -20.07 -42.08 -16.88
C ALA A 392 -21.01 -43.26 -16.59
N GLY A 393 -21.97 -43.51 -17.49
CA GLY A 393 -22.94 -44.63 -17.38
C GLY A 393 -24.20 -44.33 -16.57
N GLN A 394 -24.40 -43.11 -16.06
CA GLN A 394 -25.67 -42.69 -15.43
C GLN A 394 -26.65 -42.21 -16.49
N SER A 395 -27.82 -42.92 -16.60
CA SER A 395 -28.91 -42.56 -17.53
C SER A 395 -29.84 -41.46 -16.99
N GLN A 396 -29.69 -41.05 -15.74
CA GLN A 396 -30.55 -40.04 -15.10
C GLN A 396 -30.28 -38.63 -15.67
N PRO A 397 -31.31 -37.89 -16.12
CA PRO A 397 -31.12 -36.55 -16.66
C PRO A 397 -30.70 -35.57 -15.54
N GLY A 398 -29.66 -34.77 -15.76
CA GLY A 398 -29.18 -33.77 -14.79
C GLY A 398 -28.15 -32.85 -15.41
N SER A 399 -28.03 -31.61 -14.88
CA SER A 399 -27.09 -30.60 -15.35
C SER A 399 -25.66 -30.80 -14.85
N GLY A 400 -25.44 -31.60 -13.80
CA GLY A 400 -24.15 -31.65 -13.10
C GLY A 400 -23.78 -30.42 -12.28
N LEU A 401 -24.75 -29.50 -12.03
CA LEU A 401 -24.52 -28.25 -11.29
C LEU A 401 -24.94 -28.34 -9.80
N GLY A 402 -25.81 -29.29 -9.42
CA GLY A 402 -26.40 -29.33 -8.09
C GLY A 402 -25.37 -29.35 -6.95
N LEU A 403 -24.40 -30.29 -6.99
CA LEU A 403 -23.37 -30.39 -5.96
C LEU A 403 -22.34 -29.23 -6.06
N ALA A 404 -22.07 -28.68 -7.23
CA ALA A 404 -21.25 -27.48 -7.40
C ALA A 404 -21.92 -26.25 -6.74
N ILE A 405 -23.24 -26.11 -6.88
CA ILE A 405 -24.02 -25.05 -6.18
C ILE A 405 -23.97 -25.27 -4.67
N VAL A 406 -24.16 -26.49 -4.19
CA VAL A 406 -24.04 -26.82 -2.75
C VAL A 406 -22.67 -26.41 -2.21
N LYS A 407 -21.60 -26.79 -2.92
CA LYS A 407 -20.23 -26.45 -2.53
C LYS A 407 -20.01 -24.91 -2.50
N ALA A 408 -20.43 -24.19 -3.52
CA ALA A 408 -20.29 -22.75 -3.61
C ALA A 408 -21.04 -22.01 -2.46
N ILE A 409 -22.26 -22.44 -2.15
CA ILE A 409 -23.04 -21.85 -1.05
C ILE A 409 -22.41 -22.22 0.31
N ALA A 410 -21.98 -23.45 0.50
CA ALA A 410 -21.32 -23.89 1.72
C ALA A 410 -20.01 -23.10 1.99
N ASP A 411 -19.15 -22.98 0.98
CA ASP A 411 -17.89 -22.25 1.07
C ASP A 411 -18.12 -20.77 1.43
N ARG A 412 -19.14 -20.14 0.86
CA ARG A 412 -19.53 -18.76 1.17
C ARG A 412 -19.98 -18.57 2.62
N HIS A 413 -20.63 -19.59 3.21
CA HIS A 413 -21.05 -19.57 4.61
C HIS A 413 -19.99 -20.14 5.57
N GLY A 414 -18.77 -20.44 5.08
CA GLY A 414 -17.71 -21.07 5.87
C GLY A 414 -18.04 -22.49 6.33
N ALA A 415 -19.03 -23.13 5.70
CA ALA A 415 -19.45 -24.47 6.05
C ALA A 415 -18.61 -25.54 5.34
N ARG A 416 -18.39 -26.65 6.02
CA ARG A 416 -17.65 -27.80 5.47
C ARG A 416 -18.62 -28.81 4.87
N VAL A 417 -18.39 -29.22 3.61
CA VAL A 417 -19.12 -30.29 2.94
C VAL A 417 -18.32 -31.58 3.01
N SER A 418 -18.93 -32.66 3.44
CA SER A 418 -18.33 -34.00 3.40
C SER A 418 -19.30 -35.03 2.79
N LEU A 419 -18.73 -36.04 2.12
CA LEU A 419 -19.44 -37.13 1.49
C LEU A 419 -19.02 -38.45 2.13
N ASP A 420 -20.00 -39.19 2.66
CA ASP A 420 -19.80 -40.49 3.26
C ASP A 420 -20.79 -41.53 2.72
N VAL A 421 -20.65 -42.76 3.15
CA VAL A 421 -21.62 -43.80 2.87
C VAL A 421 -22.78 -43.71 3.86
N ALA A 422 -24.01 -43.67 3.37
CA ALA A 422 -25.19 -43.67 4.23
C ALA A 422 -25.37 -45.02 4.96
N PRO A 423 -26.00 -45.06 6.14
CA PRO A 423 -26.29 -46.33 6.83
C PRO A 423 -27.08 -47.33 6.01
N ALA A 424 -27.93 -46.85 5.09
CA ALA A 424 -28.72 -47.66 4.16
C ALA A 424 -27.96 -48.06 2.88
N GLY A 425 -26.64 -47.73 2.77
CA GLY A 425 -25.79 -48.11 1.64
C GLY A 425 -25.64 -47.06 0.54
N GLY A 426 -26.36 -45.96 0.58
CA GLY A 426 -26.29 -44.87 -0.40
C GLY A 426 -25.28 -43.76 -0.07
N LEU A 427 -25.60 -42.53 -0.42
CA LEU A 427 -24.78 -41.34 -0.15
C LEU A 427 -25.26 -40.60 1.11
N LEU A 428 -24.33 -40.26 1.96
CA LEU A 428 -24.54 -39.30 3.04
C LEU A 428 -23.78 -38.00 2.71
N VAL A 429 -24.53 -36.92 2.53
CA VAL A 429 -23.94 -35.55 2.39
C VAL A 429 -24.13 -34.80 3.70
N ARG A 430 -23.04 -34.31 4.26
CA ARG A 430 -23.06 -33.56 5.50
C ARG A 430 -22.55 -32.12 5.25
N ILE A 431 -23.31 -31.14 5.72
CA ILE A 431 -22.94 -29.73 5.71
C ILE A 431 -22.79 -29.27 7.17
N ALA A 432 -21.58 -29.08 7.62
CA ALA A 432 -21.27 -28.58 8.99
C ALA A 432 -20.95 -27.10 8.95
N PHE A 433 -21.71 -26.30 9.68
CA PHE A 433 -21.53 -24.86 9.78
C PHE A 433 -20.53 -24.52 10.92
N PRO A 434 -19.85 -23.36 10.85
CA PRO A 434 -18.90 -22.98 11.88
C PRO A 434 -19.58 -22.83 13.27
N PRO A 435 -18.93 -23.23 14.36
CA PRO A 435 -19.53 -23.27 15.71
C PRO A 435 -19.81 -21.87 16.31
N GLY A 436 -19.44 -20.80 15.65
CA GLY A 436 -19.69 -19.43 16.11
C GLY A 436 -20.98 -18.78 15.57
N GLY A 437 -21.73 -19.45 14.71
CA GLY A 437 -22.99 -18.95 14.13
C GLY A 437 -24.25 -19.44 14.85
N ALA A 438 -24.14 -20.31 15.85
CA ALA A 438 -25.28 -20.81 16.60
C ALA A 438 -25.56 -19.85 17.77
N ARG A 439 -26.70 -19.18 17.75
CA ARG A 439 -27.29 -18.46 18.90
C ARG A 439 -28.60 -19.13 19.26
#